data_17755b977543ea9ff18798901caf0c2e
#
_entry.id   17755b977543ea9ff18798901caf0c2e
#
_cell.length_a   1.000
_cell.length_b   1.000
_cell.length_c   1.000
_cell.angle_alpha   90.00
_cell.angle_beta   90.00
_cell.angle_gamma   90.00
#
_symmetry.space_group_name_H-M   'P 1'
#
loop_
_entity.id
_entity.type
_entity.pdbx_description
1 polymer ?
#
loop_
_entity_poly.entity_id
_entity_poly.type
_entity_poly.pdbx_seq_one_letter_code
_entity_poly.pdbx_strand_id
1 'polypeptide(L)'
;MSIKRIDYKEAREYYIKGEGDEYPSLYDVAREFKYSLSTLRKKAANEGWLKKRKERISLQETMEMRKEFIGKATKLSNVAFNAISAAEYIISKIKEEQNDIENGKKAYDVHIASKQIWSLNQAMSLVEKAQLTLDEIENGNMSPMSDIGCI
;
A
#
# COMPACT_ATOMS: atom_id res chain seq x y z
N MET A 1 -3.53 -51.73 -27.98
CA MET A 1 -4.01 -50.34 -27.98
C MET A 1 -3.55 -49.69 -26.70
N SER A 2 -2.66 -48.70 -26.79
CA SER A 2 -2.18 -47.97 -25.61
C SER A 2 -3.27 -47.00 -25.11
N ILE A 3 -3.79 -47.24 -23.91
CA ILE A 3 -4.76 -46.33 -23.28
C ILE A 3 -4.02 -45.00 -22.99
N LYS A 4 -4.30 -43.97 -23.77
CA LYS A 4 -3.76 -42.62 -23.56
C LYS A 4 -4.15 -42.19 -22.15
N ARG A 5 -3.19 -42.07 -21.24
CA ARG A 5 -3.40 -41.64 -19.87
C ARG A 5 -3.88 -40.18 -19.95
N ILE A 6 -5.10 -39.93 -19.53
CA ILE A 6 -5.68 -38.58 -19.52
C ILE A 6 -4.91 -37.76 -18.48
N ASP A 7 -4.26 -36.68 -18.92
CA ASP A 7 -3.56 -35.76 -18.01
C ASP A 7 -4.53 -34.68 -17.53
N TYR A 8 -4.88 -34.75 -16.25
CA TYR A 8 -5.75 -33.78 -15.60
C TYR A 8 -5.01 -32.52 -15.07
N LYS A 9 -3.72 -32.38 -15.37
CA LYS A 9 -2.90 -31.28 -14.83
C LYS A 9 -3.40 -29.93 -15.26
N GLU A 10 -3.67 -29.74 -16.55
CA GLU A 10 -4.16 -28.49 -17.12
C GLU A 10 -5.55 -28.15 -16.57
N ALA A 11 -6.46 -29.13 -16.54
CA ALA A 11 -7.80 -28.94 -15.99
C ALA A 11 -7.77 -28.56 -14.50
N ARG A 12 -6.85 -29.15 -13.73
CA ARG A 12 -6.62 -28.80 -12.32
C ARG A 12 -6.12 -27.37 -12.18
N GLU A 13 -5.12 -26.98 -12.99
CA GLU A 13 -4.57 -25.63 -12.97
C GLU A 13 -5.64 -24.60 -13.35
N TYR A 14 -6.41 -24.84 -14.38
CA TYR A 14 -7.51 -23.98 -14.80
C TYR A 14 -8.56 -23.83 -13.69
N TYR A 15 -8.94 -24.96 -13.03
CA TYR A 15 -9.88 -24.91 -11.89
C TYR A 15 -9.34 -24.10 -10.71
N ILE A 16 -8.04 -24.25 -10.37
CA ILE A 16 -7.43 -23.62 -9.18
C ILE A 16 -7.08 -22.16 -9.44
N LYS A 17 -6.58 -21.83 -10.63
CA LYS A 17 -6.12 -20.47 -10.97
C LYS A 17 -7.27 -19.54 -11.37
N GLY A 18 -8.31 -20.07 -12.00
CA GLY A 18 -9.33 -19.26 -12.65
C GLY A 18 -8.81 -18.53 -13.88
N GLU A 19 -9.63 -17.66 -14.42
CA GLU A 19 -9.28 -16.75 -15.50
C GLU A 19 -9.70 -15.34 -15.06
N GLY A 20 -8.73 -14.47 -14.80
CA GLY A 20 -8.99 -13.18 -14.13
C GLY A 20 -9.52 -13.38 -12.71
N ASP A 21 -10.64 -12.72 -12.39
CA ASP A 21 -11.30 -12.82 -11.08
C ASP A 21 -12.37 -13.91 -11.02
N GLU A 22 -12.59 -14.64 -12.13
CA GLU A 22 -13.61 -15.69 -12.22
C GLU A 22 -12.99 -17.07 -12.04
N TYR A 23 -13.61 -17.86 -11.18
CA TYR A 23 -13.20 -19.26 -10.92
C TYR A 23 -14.20 -20.22 -11.55
N PRO A 24 -13.77 -21.02 -12.55
CA PRO A 24 -14.67 -21.94 -13.25
C PRO A 24 -15.22 -23.00 -12.29
N SER A 25 -16.46 -23.42 -12.48
CA SER A 25 -17.03 -24.57 -11.81
C SER A 25 -16.42 -25.88 -12.37
N LEU A 26 -16.56 -26.99 -11.63
CA LEU A 26 -16.15 -28.28 -12.18
C LEU A 26 -16.93 -28.70 -13.44
N TYR A 27 -18.13 -28.13 -13.62
CA TYR A 27 -18.92 -28.34 -14.82
C TYR A 27 -18.29 -27.62 -16.03
N ASP A 28 -17.87 -26.36 -15.84
CA ASP A 28 -17.20 -25.59 -16.89
C ASP A 28 -15.88 -26.22 -17.30
N VAL A 29 -15.07 -26.67 -16.31
CA VAL A 29 -13.84 -27.40 -16.55
C VAL A 29 -14.10 -28.71 -17.32
N ALA A 30 -15.15 -29.46 -16.94
CA ALA A 30 -15.50 -30.70 -17.64
C ALA A 30 -15.91 -30.44 -19.10
N ARG A 31 -16.64 -29.35 -19.35
CA ARG A 31 -17.05 -28.92 -20.69
C ARG A 31 -15.86 -28.47 -21.52
N GLU A 32 -14.98 -27.64 -20.96
CA GLU A 32 -13.82 -27.08 -21.66
C GLU A 32 -12.83 -28.18 -22.08
N PHE A 33 -12.49 -29.05 -21.14
CA PHE A 33 -11.52 -30.11 -21.38
C PHE A 33 -12.16 -31.42 -21.92
N LYS A 34 -13.46 -31.42 -22.17
CA LYS A 34 -14.22 -32.61 -22.69
C LYS A 34 -14.08 -33.83 -21.80
N TYR A 35 -14.09 -33.63 -20.49
CA TYR A 35 -14.02 -34.71 -19.50
C TYR A 35 -15.42 -35.08 -18.98
N SER A 36 -15.56 -36.35 -18.56
CA SER A 36 -16.75 -36.76 -17.81
C SER A 36 -16.78 -36.05 -16.46
N LEU A 37 -17.89 -35.31 -16.18
CA LEU A 37 -18.08 -34.58 -14.94
C LEU A 37 -17.97 -35.49 -13.71
N SER A 38 -18.51 -36.69 -13.77
CA SER A 38 -18.44 -37.68 -12.66
C SER A 38 -16.99 -38.09 -12.33
N THR A 39 -16.20 -38.33 -13.37
CA THR A 39 -14.79 -38.67 -13.22
C THR A 39 -13.97 -37.49 -12.71
N LEU A 40 -14.23 -36.29 -13.23
CA LEU A 40 -13.56 -35.07 -12.81
C LEU A 40 -13.86 -34.75 -11.33
N ARG A 41 -15.12 -34.91 -10.89
CA ARG A 41 -15.50 -34.71 -9.48
C ARG A 41 -14.76 -35.66 -8.53
N LYS A 42 -14.66 -36.94 -8.88
CA LYS A 42 -13.90 -37.90 -8.07
C LYS A 42 -12.42 -37.52 -8.02
N LYS A 43 -11.84 -37.13 -9.14
CA LYS A 43 -10.42 -36.72 -9.22
C LYS A 43 -10.17 -35.45 -8.41
N ALA A 44 -11.01 -34.45 -8.57
CA ALA A 44 -10.92 -33.19 -7.83
C ALA A 44 -11.04 -33.38 -6.31
N ALA A 45 -11.94 -34.27 -5.86
CA ALA A 45 -12.09 -34.59 -4.46
C ALA A 45 -10.84 -35.31 -3.91
N ASN A 46 -10.35 -36.33 -4.61
CA ASN A 46 -9.19 -37.11 -4.19
C ASN A 46 -7.90 -36.27 -4.13
N GLU A 47 -7.74 -35.31 -5.01
CA GLU A 47 -6.56 -34.43 -5.08
C GLU A 47 -6.73 -33.12 -4.30
N GLY A 48 -7.89 -32.89 -3.68
CA GLY A 48 -8.17 -31.73 -2.85
C GLY A 48 -8.16 -30.39 -3.61
N TRP A 49 -8.67 -30.36 -4.85
CA TRP A 49 -8.65 -29.17 -5.71
C TRP A 49 -9.36 -27.97 -5.07
N LEU A 50 -10.48 -28.22 -4.41
CA LEU A 50 -11.23 -27.15 -3.72
C LEU A 50 -10.40 -26.52 -2.59
N LYS A 51 -9.69 -27.35 -1.81
CA LYS A 51 -8.81 -26.86 -0.74
C LYS A 51 -7.70 -25.99 -1.30
N LYS A 52 -7.01 -26.47 -2.35
CA LYS A 52 -5.94 -25.71 -3.01
C LYS A 52 -6.43 -24.40 -3.62
N ARG A 53 -7.65 -24.37 -4.18
CA ARG A 53 -8.27 -23.12 -4.66
C ARG A 53 -8.48 -22.13 -3.51
N LYS A 54 -9.08 -22.58 -2.40
CA LYS A 54 -9.31 -21.72 -1.22
C LYS A 54 -8.01 -21.16 -0.66
N GLU A 55 -6.98 -22.00 -0.54
CA GLU A 55 -5.65 -21.58 -0.09
C GLU A 55 -5.05 -20.50 -1.02
N ARG A 56 -5.20 -20.68 -2.34
CA ARG A 56 -4.73 -19.70 -3.31
C ARG A 56 -5.48 -18.38 -3.23
N ILE A 57 -6.82 -18.39 -3.12
CA ILE A 57 -7.63 -17.19 -2.98
C ILE A 57 -7.21 -16.44 -1.71
N SER A 58 -7.13 -17.12 -0.57
CA SER A 58 -6.69 -16.51 0.68
C SER A 58 -5.28 -15.90 0.60
N LEU A 59 -4.36 -16.56 -0.10
CA LEU A 59 -3.01 -16.03 -0.33
C LEU A 59 -3.05 -14.77 -1.22
N GLN A 60 -3.88 -14.77 -2.26
CA GLN A 60 -4.03 -13.63 -3.16
C GLN A 60 -4.63 -12.43 -2.42
N GLU A 61 -5.71 -12.62 -1.66
CA GLU A 61 -6.32 -11.58 -0.81
C GLU A 61 -5.29 -11.00 0.19
N THR A 62 -4.49 -11.86 0.82
CA THR A 62 -3.42 -11.42 1.72
C THR A 62 -2.36 -10.58 0.99
N MET A 63 -1.98 -10.97 -0.23
CA MET A 63 -1.02 -10.22 -1.04
C MET A 63 -1.57 -8.86 -1.48
N GLU A 64 -2.86 -8.79 -1.83
CA GLU A 64 -3.52 -7.55 -2.21
C GLU A 64 -3.61 -6.58 -1.03
N MET A 65 -4.03 -7.06 0.14
CA MET A 65 -4.01 -6.26 1.37
C MET A 65 -2.62 -5.73 1.70
N ARG A 66 -1.57 -6.56 1.55
CA ARG A 66 -0.18 -6.12 1.76
C ARG A 66 0.25 -5.05 0.77
N LYS A 67 -0.11 -5.18 -0.51
CA LYS A 67 0.19 -4.16 -1.52
C LYS A 67 -0.50 -2.84 -1.20
N GLU A 68 -1.75 -2.89 -0.80
CA GLU A 68 -2.51 -1.70 -0.40
C GLU A 68 -1.88 -1.04 0.83
N PHE A 69 -1.53 -1.83 1.85
CA PHE A 69 -0.85 -1.35 3.05
C PHE A 69 0.47 -0.67 2.71
N ILE A 70 1.34 -1.31 1.91
CA ILE A 70 2.62 -0.74 1.47
C ILE A 70 2.38 0.55 0.69
N GLY A 71 1.38 0.59 -0.19
CA GLY A 71 1.04 1.79 -0.96
C GLY A 71 0.61 2.96 -0.07
N LYS A 72 -0.19 2.70 0.97
CA LYS A 72 -0.60 3.71 1.97
C LYS A 72 0.60 4.19 2.80
N ALA A 73 1.40 3.27 3.31
CA ALA A 73 2.60 3.59 4.09
C ALA A 73 3.60 4.44 3.30
N THR A 74 3.82 4.13 2.01
CA THR A 74 4.68 4.91 1.13
C THR A 74 4.16 6.33 0.93
N LYS A 75 2.85 6.50 0.72
CA LYS A 75 2.24 7.84 0.59
C LYS A 75 2.42 8.66 1.86
N LEU A 76 2.13 8.08 3.02
CA LEU A 76 2.28 8.75 4.32
C LEU A 76 3.74 9.12 4.61
N SER A 77 4.68 8.22 4.32
CA SER A 77 6.11 8.49 4.45
C SER A 77 6.55 9.66 3.57
N ASN A 78 6.05 9.76 2.33
CA ASN A 78 6.34 10.89 1.46
C ASN A 78 5.75 12.20 2.00
N VAL A 79 4.56 12.18 2.59
CA VAL A 79 3.95 13.37 3.24
C VAL A 79 4.82 13.82 4.42
N ALA A 80 5.23 12.90 5.29
CA ALA A 80 6.10 13.20 6.41
C ALA A 80 7.45 13.77 5.96
N PHE A 81 8.08 13.16 4.95
CA PHE A 81 9.34 13.65 4.38
C PHE A 81 9.20 15.06 3.80
N ASN A 82 8.13 15.34 3.05
CA ASN A 82 7.88 16.67 2.50
C ASN A 82 7.66 17.72 3.59
N ALA A 83 6.96 17.36 4.68
CA ALA A 83 6.75 18.25 5.83
C ALA A 83 8.08 18.59 6.54
N ILE A 84 8.95 17.60 6.75
CA ILE A 84 10.28 17.81 7.32
C ILE A 84 11.11 18.71 6.42
N SER A 85 11.17 18.44 5.12
CA SER A 85 11.92 19.26 4.15
C SER A 85 11.43 20.69 4.10
N ALA A 86 10.11 20.91 4.19
CA ALA A 86 9.55 22.26 4.28
C ALA A 86 9.96 22.98 5.58
N ALA A 87 9.98 22.28 6.72
CA ALA A 87 10.45 22.81 7.98
C ALA A 87 11.93 23.20 7.94
N GLU A 88 12.78 22.32 7.38
CA GLU A 88 14.21 22.58 7.18
C GLU A 88 14.45 23.82 6.31
N TYR A 89 13.69 23.95 5.23
CA TYR A 89 13.75 25.16 4.38
C TYR A 89 13.39 26.42 5.14
N ILE A 90 12.33 26.43 5.96
CA ILE A 90 11.93 27.57 6.78
C ILE A 90 13.05 27.94 7.76
N ILE A 91 13.63 26.95 8.44
CA ILE A 91 14.71 27.14 9.39
C ILE A 91 15.97 27.71 8.70
N SER A 92 16.31 27.24 7.51
CA SER A 92 17.45 27.75 6.76
C SER A 92 17.27 29.22 6.38
N LYS A 93 16.07 29.62 5.99
CA LYS A 93 15.74 31.02 5.68
C LYS A 93 15.83 31.93 6.89
N ILE A 94 15.40 31.47 8.04
CA ILE A 94 15.54 32.23 9.30
C ILE A 94 17.02 32.42 9.63
N LYS A 95 17.84 31.37 9.49
CA LYS A 95 19.30 31.45 9.74
C LYS A 95 20.00 32.41 8.79
N GLU A 96 19.64 32.40 7.49
CA GLU A 96 20.17 33.35 6.51
C GLU A 96 19.83 34.79 6.92
N GLU A 97 18.59 35.06 7.29
CA GLU A 97 18.14 36.40 7.71
C GLU A 97 18.81 36.87 9.00
N GLN A 98 18.99 35.98 9.98
CA GLN A 98 19.73 36.28 11.21
C GLN A 98 21.21 36.64 10.91
N ASN A 99 21.86 35.86 10.04
CA ASN A 99 23.23 36.12 9.62
C ASN A 99 23.38 37.47 8.91
N ASP A 100 22.40 37.85 8.09
CA ASP A 100 22.38 39.15 7.42
C ASP A 100 22.21 40.33 8.43
N ILE A 101 21.45 40.13 9.51
CA ILE A 101 21.33 41.10 10.59
C ILE A 101 22.65 41.21 11.36
N GLU A 102 23.24 40.08 11.76
CA GLU A 102 24.52 40.06 12.50
C GLU A 102 25.66 40.70 11.72
N ASN A 103 25.68 40.56 10.40
CA ASN A 103 26.68 41.15 9.52
C ASN A 103 26.35 42.63 9.13
N GLY A 104 25.31 43.19 9.71
CA GLY A 104 24.92 44.61 9.45
C GLY A 104 24.34 44.88 8.07
N LYS A 105 23.99 43.84 7.30
CA LYS A 105 23.35 43.96 5.99
C LYS A 105 21.87 44.30 6.08
N LYS A 106 21.22 43.92 7.19
CA LYS A 106 19.84 44.22 7.52
C LYS A 106 19.74 44.81 8.94
N ALA A 107 18.89 45.81 9.12
CA ALA A 107 18.58 46.29 10.46
C ALA A 107 17.64 45.31 11.18
N TYR A 108 17.87 45.10 12.48
CA TYR A 108 16.93 44.34 13.30
C TYR A 108 15.64 45.12 13.47
N ASP A 109 14.54 44.50 13.17
CA ASP A 109 13.20 45.06 13.35
C ASP A 109 12.32 44.08 14.12
N VAL A 110 11.47 44.56 15.03
CA VAL A 110 10.51 43.75 15.78
C VAL A 110 9.56 43.01 14.85
N HIS A 111 9.25 43.56 13.67
CA HIS A 111 8.44 42.89 12.67
C HIS A 111 9.12 41.65 12.10
N ILE A 112 10.43 41.71 11.87
CA ILE A 112 11.23 40.53 11.43
C ILE A 112 11.21 39.46 12.51
N ALA A 113 11.43 39.82 13.79
CA ALA A 113 11.38 38.86 14.90
C ALA A 113 10.01 38.17 15.01
N SER A 114 8.91 38.92 14.89
CA SER A 114 7.56 38.36 14.93
C SER A 114 7.30 37.38 13.79
N LYS A 115 7.76 37.69 12.57
CA LYS A 115 7.67 36.84 11.40
C LYS A 115 8.47 35.55 11.56
N GLN A 116 9.68 35.64 12.12
CA GLN A 116 10.53 34.48 12.40
C GLN A 116 9.89 33.53 13.41
N ILE A 117 9.33 34.08 14.51
CA ILE A 117 8.60 33.30 15.52
C ILE A 117 7.40 32.57 14.89
N TRP A 118 6.63 33.26 14.05
CA TRP A 118 5.51 32.65 13.35
C TRP A 118 5.97 31.51 12.41
N SER A 119 7.05 31.74 11.66
CA SER A 119 7.62 30.72 10.76
C SER A 119 8.16 29.50 11.51
N LEU A 120 8.80 29.71 12.68
CA LEU A 120 9.26 28.62 13.55
C LEU A 120 8.08 27.78 14.06
N ASN A 121 7.00 28.41 14.50
CA ASN A 121 5.80 27.72 14.94
C ASN A 121 5.19 26.89 13.81
N GLN A 122 5.19 27.40 12.58
CA GLN A 122 4.77 26.63 11.41
C GLN A 122 5.68 25.42 11.16
N ALA A 123 7.00 25.59 11.23
CA ALA A 123 7.95 24.50 11.07
C ALA A 123 7.77 23.42 12.15
N MET A 124 7.58 23.80 13.40
CA MET A 124 7.30 22.89 14.50
C MET A 124 6.01 22.10 14.28
N SER A 125 4.92 22.76 13.87
CA SER A 125 3.67 22.08 13.55
C SER A 125 3.79 21.07 12.41
N LEU A 126 4.64 21.34 11.40
CA LEU A 126 4.92 20.41 10.32
C LEU A 126 5.68 19.17 10.81
N VAL A 127 6.68 19.36 11.68
CA VAL A 127 7.45 18.27 12.28
C VAL A 127 6.57 17.38 13.16
N GLU A 128 5.73 17.99 14.01
CA GLU A 128 4.78 17.25 14.85
C GLU A 128 3.81 16.41 14.03
N LYS A 129 3.25 16.95 12.94
CA LYS A 129 2.39 16.19 12.01
C LYS A 129 3.13 15.06 11.34
N ALA A 130 4.38 15.29 10.92
CA ALA A 130 5.21 14.24 10.34
C ALA A 130 5.48 13.11 11.34
N GLN A 131 5.77 13.45 12.59
CA GLN A 131 6.00 12.50 13.68
C GLN A 131 4.76 11.62 13.91
N LEU A 132 3.60 12.24 14.08
CA LEU A 132 2.33 11.51 14.26
C LEU A 132 2.05 10.56 13.09
N THR A 133 2.32 11.02 11.86
CA THR A 133 2.13 10.19 10.66
C THR A 133 3.07 8.97 10.65
N LEU A 134 4.32 9.14 11.08
CA LEU A 134 5.29 8.03 11.18
C LEU A 134 4.90 7.06 12.29
N ASP A 135 4.45 7.55 13.44
CA ASP A 135 3.97 6.74 14.55
C ASP A 135 2.75 5.89 14.16
N GLU A 136 1.84 6.42 13.35
CA GLU A 136 0.71 5.68 12.78
C GLU A 136 1.15 4.52 11.87
N ILE A 137 2.19 4.74 11.06
CA ILE A 137 2.76 3.71 10.20
C ILE A 137 3.42 2.60 11.04
N GLU A 138 4.23 2.97 12.03
CA GLU A 138 4.97 2.02 12.88
C GLU A 138 4.03 1.16 13.74
N ASN A 139 2.97 1.76 14.28
CA ASN A 139 2.02 1.06 15.14
C ASN A 139 0.98 0.24 14.36
N GLY A 140 1.00 0.26 13.03
CA GLY A 140 0.03 -0.45 12.18
C GLY A 140 -1.40 0.06 12.33
N ASN A 141 -1.61 1.18 13.02
CA ASN A 141 -2.91 1.82 13.26
C ASN A 141 -3.35 2.68 12.07
N MET A 142 -3.21 2.15 10.84
CA MET A 142 -3.76 2.82 9.68
C MET A 142 -5.27 2.66 9.68
N SER A 143 -5.97 3.52 10.42
CA SER A 143 -7.39 3.76 10.17
C SER A 143 -7.59 4.15 8.71
N PRO A 144 -8.63 3.65 8.02
CA PRO A 144 -8.95 4.16 6.70
C PRO A 144 -9.13 5.67 6.86
N MET A 145 -8.32 6.43 6.12
CA MET A 145 -8.38 7.90 6.12
C MET A 145 -9.75 8.34 5.61
N SER A 146 -10.73 8.41 6.53
CA SER A 146 -11.88 9.28 6.37
C SER A 146 -11.38 10.67 6.75
N ASP A 147 -11.42 11.58 5.78
CA ASP A 147 -11.30 13.02 5.96
C ASP A 147 -9.92 13.63 6.20
N ILE A 148 -9.00 13.45 5.23
CA ILE A 148 -8.08 14.56 4.96
C ILE A 148 -8.79 15.44 3.92
N GLY A 149 -9.56 16.42 4.44
CA GLY A 149 -10.12 17.47 3.63
C GLY A 149 -9.00 18.18 2.87
N CYS A 150 -9.18 18.32 1.56
CA CYS A 150 -8.39 19.22 0.74
C CYS A 150 -8.42 20.62 1.38
N ILE A 151 -7.26 21.12 1.76
CA ILE A 151 -7.01 22.53 1.99
C ILE A 151 -6.25 23.03 0.77
#